data_c609e2f3625a2b958cd15c18c2350c5c
#
_entry.id   c609e2f3625a2b958cd15c18c2350c5c
#
_cell.length_a   1.000
_cell.length_b   1.000
_cell.length_c   1.000
_cell.angle_alpha   90.00
_cell.angle_beta   90.00
_cell.angle_gamma   90.00
#
_symmetry.space_group_name_H-M   'P 1'
#
loop_
_entity.id
_entity.type
_entity.pdbx_description
1 polymer ?
#
loop_
_entity_poly.entity_id
_entity_poly.type
_entity_poly.pdbx_seq_one_letter_code
_entity_poly.pdbx_strand_id
1 'polypeptide(L)'
;GGSGSRLWPLSNESRSKQFLKVLRNSSNIPESMVQRTFRKIKEALPEANLLVATGNSQVYSIESQIEGDYDLVVEPERRDTAPAIMLSCAKLAFDLGADPNDSVIVLPIDTYADDGYYKSLARLAEAVDERPDGLVLLGIEPTYPSEKYGYIVPVDTVGDIYEVSCFAEK
;
A
#
# COMPACT_ATOMS: atom_id res chain seq x y z
N GLY A 1 4.07 -8.27 -5.49
CA GLY A 1 4.05 -9.00 -4.24
C GLY A 1 4.95 -10.22 -4.26
N GLY A 2 5.62 -10.52 -3.14
CA GLY A 2 6.52 -11.66 -3.01
C GLY A 2 5.78 -13.01 -3.04
N SER A 3 6.46 -14.10 -3.45
CA SER A 3 5.91 -15.45 -3.51
C SER A 3 5.55 -16.07 -2.14
N GLY A 4 5.93 -15.41 -1.03
CA GLY A 4 5.61 -15.87 0.32
C GLY A 4 6.29 -17.19 0.74
N SER A 5 7.37 -17.57 0.09
CA SER A 5 8.10 -18.85 0.32
C SER A 5 8.49 -19.09 1.78
N ARG A 6 8.64 -18.02 2.57
CA ARG A 6 8.99 -18.11 4.01
C ARG A 6 7.89 -18.70 4.90
N LEU A 7 6.66 -18.80 4.42
CA LEU A 7 5.52 -19.37 5.15
C LEU A 7 5.10 -20.75 4.59
N TRP A 8 5.98 -21.40 3.82
CA TRP A 8 5.69 -22.76 3.37
C TRP A 8 5.47 -23.70 4.58
N PRO A 9 4.48 -24.60 4.58
CA PRO A 9 3.56 -24.97 3.50
C PRO A 9 2.27 -24.13 3.40
N LEU A 10 2.08 -23.14 4.24
CA LEU A 10 0.87 -22.30 4.28
C LEU A 10 0.73 -21.40 3.05
N SER A 11 1.87 -20.96 2.48
CA SER A 11 1.91 -20.16 1.26
C SER A 11 2.79 -20.82 0.19
N ASN A 12 2.42 -20.60 -1.07
CA ASN A 12 3.15 -21.03 -2.27
C ASN A 12 2.93 -20.00 -3.39
N GLU A 13 3.43 -20.27 -4.61
CA GLU A 13 3.28 -19.34 -5.73
C GLU A 13 1.83 -19.04 -6.11
N SER A 14 0.95 -20.03 -6.02
CA SER A 14 -0.49 -19.87 -6.30
C SER A 14 -1.27 -19.33 -5.09
N ARG A 15 -0.74 -19.48 -3.87
CA ARG A 15 -1.38 -19.07 -2.62
C ARG A 15 -0.43 -18.18 -1.83
N SER A 16 -0.31 -16.93 -2.26
CA SER A 16 0.56 -15.95 -1.59
C SER A 16 0.06 -15.58 -0.18
N LYS A 17 0.99 -15.22 0.70
CA LYS A 17 0.75 -14.96 2.14
C LYS A 17 -0.39 -13.98 2.42
N GLN A 18 -0.54 -12.94 1.58
CA GLN A 18 -1.53 -11.88 1.75
C GLN A 18 -2.99 -12.34 1.58
N PHE A 19 -3.20 -13.52 0.98
CA PHE A 19 -4.54 -14.12 0.79
C PHE A 19 -4.89 -15.17 1.84
N LEU A 20 -3.99 -15.46 2.77
CA LEU A 20 -4.27 -16.41 3.86
C LEU A 20 -5.17 -15.74 4.91
N LYS A 21 -6.31 -16.37 5.23
CA LYS A 21 -7.26 -15.88 6.25
C LYS A 21 -6.77 -16.26 7.66
N VAL A 22 -5.63 -15.70 8.07
CA VAL A 22 -4.99 -15.96 9.37
C VAL A 22 -5.26 -14.88 10.40
N LEU A 23 -5.83 -13.75 9.98
CA LEU A 23 -6.22 -12.65 10.84
C LEU A 23 -7.70 -12.80 11.24
N ARG A 24 -8.14 -11.99 12.19
CA ARG A 24 -9.55 -11.87 12.58
C ARG A 24 -9.94 -10.40 12.64
N ASN A 25 -11.13 -10.09 12.14
CA ASN A 25 -11.70 -8.76 12.26
C ASN A 25 -12.33 -8.53 13.65
N SER A 26 -12.89 -7.35 13.88
CA SER A 26 -13.56 -6.97 15.13
C SER A 26 -14.74 -7.89 15.52
N SER A 27 -15.35 -8.55 14.53
CA SER A 27 -16.44 -9.52 14.74
C SER A 27 -15.94 -10.97 14.87
N ASN A 28 -14.61 -11.16 15.04
CA ASN A 28 -13.97 -12.47 15.15
C ASN A 28 -14.07 -13.34 13.88
N ILE A 29 -14.39 -12.75 12.73
CA ILE A 29 -14.46 -13.44 11.44
C ILE A 29 -13.06 -13.53 10.85
N PRO A 30 -12.64 -14.70 10.33
CA PRO A 30 -11.34 -14.84 9.66
C PRO A 30 -11.23 -13.93 8.43
N GLU A 31 -10.17 -13.14 8.38
CA GLU A 31 -9.85 -12.27 7.23
C GLU A 31 -8.40 -12.45 6.79
N SER A 32 -8.15 -12.19 5.50
CA SER A 32 -6.80 -12.13 4.94
C SER A 32 -6.23 -10.71 5.10
N MET A 33 -4.91 -10.57 4.85
CA MET A 33 -4.28 -9.26 4.87
C MET A 33 -4.89 -8.33 3.82
N VAL A 34 -5.19 -8.84 2.63
CA VAL A 34 -5.85 -8.10 1.56
C VAL A 34 -7.22 -7.58 2.01
N GLN A 35 -8.06 -8.44 2.58
CA GLN A 35 -9.38 -8.06 3.08
C GLN A 35 -9.28 -7.00 4.19
N ARG A 36 -8.36 -7.21 5.14
CA ARG A 36 -8.12 -6.25 6.21
C ARG A 36 -7.69 -4.88 5.69
N THR A 37 -6.69 -4.85 4.80
CA THR A 37 -6.16 -3.60 4.26
C THR A 37 -7.25 -2.85 3.50
N PHE A 38 -7.99 -3.53 2.64
CA PHE A 38 -9.08 -2.94 1.87
C PHE A 38 -10.16 -2.34 2.79
N ARG A 39 -10.62 -3.09 3.78
CA ARG A 39 -11.60 -2.63 4.76
C ARG A 39 -11.10 -1.41 5.53
N LYS A 40 -9.84 -1.45 6.01
CA LYS A 40 -9.25 -0.36 6.78
C LYS A 40 -9.05 0.92 5.97
N ILE A 41 -8.69 0.82 4.70
CA ILE A 41 -8.62 1.99 3.81
C ILE A 41 -10.02 2.59 3.63
N LYS A 42 -11.04 1.78 3.35
CA LYS A 42 -12.43 2.27 3.21
C LYS A 42 -12.99 2.86 4.50
N GLU A 43 -12.58 2.36 5.68
CA GLU A 43 -12.94 2.97 6.98
C GLU A 43 -12.26 4.34 7.16
N ALA A 44 -11.01 4.50 6.74
CA ALA A 44 -10.24 5.73 6.92
C ALA A 44 -10.50 6.78 5.84
N LEU A 45 -10.71 6.33 4.60
CA LEU A 45 -10.91 7.16 3.41
C LEU A 45 -12.11 6.62 2.61
N PRO A 46 -13.35 6.83 3.07
CA PRO A 46 -14.54 6.23 2.45
C PRO A 46 -14.78 6.69 1.00
N GLU A 47 -14.38 7.91 0.65
CA GLU A 47 -14.55 8.49 -0.68
C GLU A 47 -13.41 8.13 -1.66
N ALA A 48 -12.35 7.47 -1.18
CA ALA A 48 -11.22 7.14 -2.03
C ALA A 48 -11.57 6.07 -3.07
N ASN A 49 -11.20 6.31 -4.32
CA ASN A 49 -11.19 5.31 -5.36
C ASN A 49 -10.01 4.36 -5.14
N LEU A 50 -10.25 3.06 -5.27
CA LEU A 50 -9.22 2.06 -5.02
C LEU A 50 -8.76 1.39 -6.31
N LEU A 51 -7.46 1.39 -6.53
CA LEU A 51 -6.81 0.69 -7.62
C LEU A 51 -5.86 -0.36 -7.06
N VAL A 52 -6.06 -1.61 -7.45
CA VAL A 52 -5.23 -2.73 -7.00
C VAL A 52 -4.28 -3.14 -8.11
N ALA A 53 -2.96 -3.02 -7.87
CA ALA A 53 -1.94 -3.52 -8.78
C ALA A 53 -1.51 -4.95 -8.38
N THR A 54 -1.57 -5.89 -9.31
CA THR A 54 -1.28 -7.29 -9.04
C THR A 54 -0.76 -8.03 -10.27
N GLY A 55 -0.06 -9.14 -10.08
CA GLY A 55 0.29 -10.05 -11.18
C GLY A 55 -0.86 -10.95 -11.58
N ASN A 56 -0.86 -11.40 -12.82
CA ASN A 56 -1.93 -12.22 -13.41
C ASN A 56 -2.32 -13.45 -12.56
N SER A 57 -1.35 -14.13 -11.94
CA SER A 57 -1.61 -15.30 -11.09
C SER A 57 -2.41 -15.01 -9.81
N GLN A 58 -2.57 -13.76 -9.44
CA GLN A 58 -3.24 -13.33 -8.21
C GLN A 58 -4.63 -12.70 -8.44
N VAL A 59 -5.00 -12.42 -9.68
CA VAL A 59 -6.28 -11.79 -10.06
C VAL A 59 -7.45 -12.52 -9.44
N TYR A 60 -7.57 -13.83 -9.66
CA TYR A 60 -8.65 -14.64 -9.09
C TYR A 60 -8.72 -14.55 -7.55
N SER A 61 -7.57 -14.49 -6.88
CA SER A 61 -7.52 -14.37 -5.41
C SER A 61 -8.01 -13.00 -4.93
N ILE A 62 -7.74 -11.94 -5.68
CA ILE A 62 -8.28 -10.59 -5.42
C ILE A 62 -9.80 -10.62 -5.58
N GLU A 63 -10.29 -11.02 -6.75
CA GLU A 63 -11.71 -11.02 -7.09
C GLU A 63 -12.56 -11.90 -6.15
N SER A 64 -11.98 -13.01 -5.66
CA SER A 64 -12.67 -13.91 -4.73
C SER A 64 -12.70 -13.42 -3.27
N GLN A 65 -11.92 -12.41 -2.92
CA GLN A 65 -11.77 -11.97 -1.54
C GLN A 65 -12.16 -10.52 -1.28
N ILE A 66 -12.10 -9.67 -2.27
CA ILE A 66 -12.47 -8.26 -2.16
C ILE A 66 -13.89 -8.09 -2.69
N GLU A 67 -14.74 -7.49 -1.88
CA GLU A 67 -16.09 -7.09 -2.23
C GLU A 67 -16.14 -5.56 -2.33
N GLY A 68 -16.96 -5.04 -3.25
CA GLY A 68 -17.14 -3.60 -3.49
C GLY A 68 -16.36 -3.07 -4.69
N ASP A 69 -16.38 -1.76 -4.85
CA ASP A 69 -15.82 -1.09 -6.02
C ASP A 69 -14.31 -0.90 -5.90
N TYR A 70 -13.60 -1.38 -6.88
CA TYR A 70 -12.16 -1.14 -7.10
C TYR A 70 -11.80 -1.39 -8.56
N ASP A 71 -10.76 -0.73 -9.00
CA ASP A 71 -10.14 -0.99 -10.30
C ASP A 71 -8.94 -1.94 -10.16
N LEU A 72 -8.61 -2.63 -11.24
CA LEU A 72 -7.53 -3.60 -11.27
C LEU A 72 -6.50 -3.25 -12.33
N VAL A 73 -5.22 -3.24 -11.94
CA VAL A 73 -4.07 -3.21 -12.85
C VAL A 73 -3.37 -4.55 -12.79
N VAL A 74 -3.26 -5.21 -13.93
CA VAL A 74 -2.54 -6.48 -14.04
C VAL A 74 -1.16 -6.23 -14.62
N GLU A 75 -0.13 -6.47 -13.82
CA GLU A 75 1.25 -6.39 -14.26
C GLU A 75 1.56 -7.56 -15.23
N PRO A 76 2.03 -7.29 -16.45
CA PRO A 76 2.38 -8.35 -17.40
C PRO A 76 3.57 -9.16 -16.92
N GLU A 77 4.51 -8.55 -16.23
CA GLU A 77 5.68 -9.14 -15.61
C GLU A 77 6.00 -8.44 -14.28
N ARG A 78 6.58 -9.19 -13.35
CA ARG A 78 7.07 -8.62 -12.08
C ARG A 78 8.37 -7.85 -12.32
N ARG A 79 8.33 -6.55 -12.09
CA ARG A 79 9.47 -5.63 -12.27
C ARG A 79 9.64 -4.66 -11.11
N ASP A 80 9.43 -5.14 -9.90
CA ASP A 80 9.51 -4.38 -8.66
C ASP A 80 8.47 -3.23 -8.54
N THR A 81 8.66 -2.34 -7.57
CA THR A 81 7.63 -1.38 -7.14
C THR A 81 7.45 -0.23 -8.14
N ALA A 82 8.54 0.35 -8.64
CA ALA A 82 8.46 1.55 -9.48
C ALA A 82 7.68 1.32 -10.79
N PRO A 83 7.93 0.25 -11.58
CA PRO A 83 7.11 -0.05 -12.75
C PRO A 83 5.63 -0.32 -12.44
N ALA A 84 5.32 -0.95 -11.29
CA ALA A 84 3.94 -1.18 -10.87
C ALA A 84 3.23 0.16 -10.59
N ILE A 85 3.89 1.10 -9.91
CA ILE A 85 3.36 2.45 -9.68
C ILE A 85 3.16 3.19 -11.01
N MET A 86 4.15 3.18 -11.90
CA MET A 86 4.06 3.83 -13.21
C MET A 86 2.88 3.29 -14.03
N LEU A 87 2.70 1.97 -14.05
CA LEU A 87 1.59 1.33 -14.76
C LEU A 87 0.25 1.73 -14.15
N SER A 88 0.17 1.81 -12.81
CA SER A 88 -1.02 2.25 -12.10
C SER A 88 -1.37 3.70 -12.42
N CYS A 89 -0.38 4.61 -12.38
CA CYS A 89 -0.58 6.01 -12.75
C CYS A 89 -1.01 6.16 -14.22
N ALA A 90 -0.41 5.39 -15.13
CA ALA A 90 -0.83 5.39 -16.53
C ALA A 90 -2.29 4.96 -16.69
N LYS A 91 -2.73 3.91 -15.98
CA LYS A 91 -4.13 3.49 -16.00
C LYS A 91 -5.06 4.56 -15.44
N LEU A 92 -4.71 5.18 -14.31
CA LEU A 92 -5.47 6.30 -13.74
C LEU A 92 -5.66 7.42 -14.76
N ALA A 93 -4.56 7.86 -15.40
CA ALA A 93 -4.57 9.00 -16.30
C ALA A 93 -5.26 8.70 -17.64
N PHE A 94 -5.01 7.54 -18.27
CA PHE A 94 -5.42 7.28 -19.64
C PHE A 94 -6.69 6.42 -19.78
N ASP A 95 -6.93 5.52 -18.82
CA ASP A 95 -8.08 4.62 -18.89
C ASP A 95 -9.23 5.09 -17.99
N LEU A 96 -8.91 5.57 -16.78
CA LEU A 96 -9.92 5.93 -15.78
C LEU A 96 -10.23 7.43 -15.75
N GLY A 97 -9.44 8.26 -16.44
CA GLY A 97 -9.70 9.68 -16.56
C GLY A 97 -9.59 10.45 -15.23
N ALA A 98 -8.71 10.01 -14.34
CA ALA A 98 -8.43 10.69 -13.08
C ALA A 98 -7.89 12.11 -13.36
N ASP A 99 -8.25 13.07 -12.52
CA ASP A 99 -7.73 14.43 -12.62
C ASP A 99 -6.22 14.40 -12.32
N PRO A 100 -5.37 15.05 -13.15
CA PRO A 100 -3.93 15.15 -12.88
C PRO A 100 -3.56 15.78 -11.54
N ASN A 101 -4.50 16.50 -10.92
CA ASN A 101 -4.31 17.10 -9.60
C ASN A 101 -4.78 16.19 -8.45
N ASP A 102 -5.37 15.04 -8.75
CA ASP A 102 -5.78 14.10 -7.69
C ASP A 102 -4.55 13.49 -7.02
N SER A 103 -4.58 13.45 -5.69
CA SER A 103 -3.53 12.82 -4.89
C SER A 103 -3.59 11.30 -4.99
N VAL A 104 -2.45 10.64 -5.25
CA VAL A 104 -2.35 9.18 -5.34
C VAL A 104 -1.56 8.64 -4.15
N ILE A 105 -2.19 7.84 -3.31
CA ILE A 105 -1.54 7.18 -2.18
C ILE A 105 -1.18 5.74 -2.55
N VAL A 106 0.09 5.39 -2.45
CA VAL A 106 0.61 4.05 -2.73
C VAL A 106 0.86 3.30 -1.42
N LEU A 107 0.23 2.15 -1.25
CA LEU A 107 0.29 1.35 -0.03
C LEU A 107 0.71 -0.10 -0.32
N PRO A 108 1.61 -0.69 0.50
CA PRO A 108 1.84 -2.12 0.48
C PRO A 108 0.69 -2.86 1.17
N ILE A 109 0.26 -4.00 0.63
CA ILE A 109 -0.81 -4.83 1.21
C ILE A 109 -0.30 -5.98 2.08
N ASP A 110 0.99 -6.11 2.27
CA ASP A 110 1.61 -7.22 3.01
C ASP A 110 2.14 -6.81 4.40
N THR A 111 1.89 -5.58 4.80
CA THR A 111 2.29 -5.04 6.10
C THR A 111 1.08 -5.01 7.04
N TYR A 112 1.24 -5.61 8.21
CA TYR A 112 0.26 -5.46 9.30
C TYR A 112 0.48 -4.11 9.99
N ALA A 113 -0.55 -3.29 9.98
CA ALA A 113 -0.54 -1.98 10.62
C ALA A 113 -1.77 -1.82 11.55
N ASP A 114 -1.63 -0.97 12.54
CA ASP A 114 -2.72 -0.61 13.44
C ASP A 114 -3.65 0.47 12.83
N ASP A 115 -4.65 0.87 13.60
CA ASP A 115 -5.61 1.87 13.16
C ASP A 115 -4.99 3.27 13.04
N GLY A 116 -3.92 3.56 13.79
CA GLY A 116 -3.18 4.82 13.72
C GLY A 116 -2.56 5.02 12.33
N TYR A 117 -1.95 3.98 11.79
CA TYR A 117 -1.41 4.00 10.43
C TYR A 117 -2.46 4.37 9.38
N TYR A 118 -3.64 3.76 9.42
CA TYR A 118 -4.68 4.06 8.43
C TYR A 118 -5.27 5.47 8.62
N LYS A 119 -5.37 5.97 9.85
CA LYS A 119 -5.78 7.36 10.12
C LYS A 119 -4.77 8.39 9.57
N SER A 120 -3.48 8.06 9.57
CA SER A 120 -2.45 8.93 9.00
C SER A 120 -2.54 9.09 7.48
N LEU A 121 -3.30 8.24 6.77
CA LEU A 121 -3.47 8.36 5.33
C LEU A 121 -4.23 9.64 4.94
N ALA A 122 -5.19 10.08 5.74
CA ALA A 122 -5.88 11.34 5.50
C ALA A 122 -4.91 12.52 5.62
N ARG A 123 -4.07 12.52 6.68
CA ARG A 123 -3.04 13.55 6.86
C ARG A 123 -1.98 13.53 5.76
N LEU A 124 -1.67 12.32 5.24
CA LEU A 124 -0.75 12.18 4.10
C LEU A 124 -1.31 12.85 2.83
N ALA A 125 -2.61 12.68 2.55
CA ALA A 125 -3.27 13.35 1.43
C ALA A 125 -3.25 14.88 1.59
N GLU A 126 -3.62 15.40 2.76
CA GLU A 126 -3.55 16.84 3.07
C GLU A 126 -2.12 17.39 2.88
N ALA A 127 -1.11 16.64 3.31
CA ALA A 127 0.29 17.06 3.18
C ALA A 127 0.75 17.16 1.72
N VAL A 128 0.20 16.35 0.80
CA VAL A 128 0.45 16.47 -0.64
C VAL A 128 -0.19 17.76 -1.17
N ASP A 129 -1.41 18.09 -0.75
CA ASP A 129 -2.10 19.31 -1.19
C ASP A 129 -1.36 20.58 -0.71
N GLU A 130 -0.72 20.54 0.47
CA GLU A 130 0.15 21.61 0.97
C GLU A 130 1.47 21.73 0.18
N ARG A 131 1.90 20.67 -0.51
CA ARG A 131 3.18 20.55 -1.23
C ARG A 131 3.01 19.92 -2.62
N PRO A 132 2.33 20.57 -3.57
CA PRO A 132 1.92 19.97 -4.86
C PRO A 132 3.09 19.52 -5.74
N ASP A 133 4.27 20.07 -5.53
CA ASP A 133 5.48 19.70 -6.31
C ASP A 133 6.31 18.56 -5.66
N GLY A 134 5.81 17.99 -4.56
CA GLY A 134 6.56 17.06 -3.73
C GLY A 134 6.00 15.63 -3.72
N LEU A 135 6.86 14.69 -3.37
CA LEU A 135 6.47 13.36 -2.92
C LEU A 135 6.44 13.36 -1.39
N VAL A 136 5.34 12.92 -0.82
CA VAL A 136 5.19 12.82 0.64
C VAL A 136 5.26 11.34 1.04
N LEU A 137 6.01 11.05 2.09
CA LEU A 137 6.22 9.70 2.60
C LEU A 137 5.72 9.59 4.03
N LEU A 138 5.08 8.49 4.36
CA LEU A 138 4.78 8.15 5.75
C LEU A 138 6.00 7.47 6.38
N GLY A 139 6.74 8.21 7.21
CA GLY A 139 7.85 7.67 7.98
C GLY A 139 7.37 6.91 9.21
N ILE A 140 8.07 5.85 9.55
CA ILE A 140 7.86 5.08 10.79
C ILE A 140 9.13 5.18 11.62
N GLU A 141 8.99 5.66 12.86
CA GLU A 141 10.12 5.77 13.77
C GLU A 141 10.65 4.36 14.12
N PRO A 142 11.95 4.11 13.91
CA PRO A 142 12.52 2.80 14.18
C PRO A 142 12.59 2.54 15.68
N THR A 143 12.11 1.39 16.13
CA THR A 143 12.16 0.97 17.53
C THR A 143 13.51 0.33 17.92
N TYR A 144 14.30 -0.07 16.93
CA TYR A 144 15.67 -0.60 17.08
C TYR A 144 16.45 -0.44 15.76
N PRO A 145 17.78 -0.35 15.79
CA PRO A 145 18.59 -0.30 14.57
C PRO A 145 18.51 -1.64 13.84
N SER A 146 18.26 -1.62 12.55
CA SER A 146 18.14 -2.81 11.71
C SER A 146 18.96 -2.65 10.43
N GLU A 147 19.82 -3.62 10.14
CA GLU A 147 20.57 -3.69 8.88
C GLU A 147 19.72 -4.23 7.70
N LYS A 148 18.45 -4.56 7.94
CA LYS A 148 17.57 -5.16 6.94
C LYS A 148 16.74 -4.13 6.18
N TYR A 149 16.68 -2.90 6.63
CA TYR A 149 15.89 -1.82 6.09
C TYR A 149 16.78 -0.64 5.69
N GLY A 150 16.35 0.12 4.71
CA GLY A 150 16.84 1.48 4.50
C GLY A 150 16.17 2.45 5.46
N TYR A 151 16.74 3.63 5.62
CA TYR A 151 16.26 4.67 6.51
C TYR A 151 15.99 5.97 5.74
N ILE A 152 14.91 6.64 6.08
CA ILE A 152 14.66 8.02 5.70
C ILE A 152 15.38 8.89 6.72
N VAL A 153 16.24 9.79 6.26
CA VAL A 153 16.95 10.75 7.11
C VAL A 153 16.30 12.11 6.97
N PRO A 154 15.53 12.56 7.97
CA PRO A 154 14.88 13.88 7.92
C PRO A 154 15.88 15.00 8.24
N VAL A 155 15.55 16.21 7.80
CA VAL A 155 16.14 17.45 8.31
C VAL A 155 15.30 17.95 9.48
N ASP A 156 15.91 18.63 10.43
CA ASP A 156 15.17 19.26 11.51
C ASP A 156 14.19 20.31 10.96
N THR A 157 12.91 20.12 11.25
CA THR A 157 11.85 21.05 10.85
C THR A 157 10.86 21.28 12.00
N VAL A 158 10.01 22.28 11.83
CA VAL A 158 8.96 22.61 12.79
C VAL A 158 7.65 22.00 12.34
N GLY A 159 7.04 21.17 13.16
CA GLY A 159 5.73 20.57 12.90
C GLY A 159 5.79 19.04 12.69
N ASP A 160 4.77 18.51 12.02
CA ASP A 160 4.59 17.08 11.75
C ASP A 160 5.11 16.63 10.36
N ILE A 161 5.54 17.57 9.52
CA ILE A 161 6.10 17.32 8.19
C ILE A 161 7.59 17.67 8.19
N TYR A 162 8.42 16.70 7.85
CA TYR A 162 9.87 16.82 7.79
C TYR A 162 10.36 16.79 6.35
N GLU A 163 11.32 17.63 6.02
CA GLU A 163 12.02 17.51 4.74
C GLU A 163 12.98 16.32 4.79
N VAL A 164 13.02 15.56 3.69
CA VAL A 164 13.92 14.42 3.58
C VAL A 164 15.30 14.91 3.11
N SER A 165 16.32 14.69 3.91
CA SER A 165 17.71 14.99 3.54
C SER A 165 18.24 13.97 2.56
N CYS A 166 18.11 12.70 2.89
CA CYS A 166 18.57 11.59 2.05
C CYS A 166 17.94 10.26 2.49
N PHE A 167 18.18 9.23 1.70
CA PHE A 167 17.90 7.84 2.05
C PHE A 167 19.22 7.14 2.36
N ALA A 168 19.31 6.48 3.51
CA ALA A 168 20.43 5.63 3.85
C ALA A 168 20.06 4.18 3.51
N GLU A 169 20.65 3.64 2.47
CA GLU A 169 20.46 2.25 2.07
C GLU A 169 21.28 1.30 2.93
N LYS A 170 20.84 0.04 3.00
CA LYS A 170 21.53 -1.07 3.67
C LYS A 170 22.69 -1.61 2.85
#